data_2936c865b71fe0337b07be486b8fd82b
#
_entry.id   2936c865b71fe0337b07be486b8fd82b
#
_cell.length_a   1.000
_cell.length_b   1.000
_cell.length_c   1.000
_cell.angle_alpha   90.00
_cell.angle_beta   90.00
_cell.angle_gamma   90.00
#
_symmetry.space_group_name_H-M   'P 1'
#
loop_
_entity.id
_entity.type
_entity.pdbx_description
1 polymer ?
#
loop_
_entity_poly.entity_id
_entity_poly.type
_entity_poly.pdbx_seq_one_letter_code
_entity_poly.pdbx_strand_id
1 'polypeptide(L)'
;MEMNIGDMVAAMAARNEAFRGNEQVPEKVEAYNKLKEHAAAIGKVLRAPWYADDLELWEQNTFVYIDFPLPVNILNDSIRGRIAEMVRLADMVTLAEVRGRLRMTFTVARVWKE
;
A
#
# COMPACT_ATOMS: atom_id res chain seq x y z
N MET A 1 0.29 -6.13 -34.30
CA MET A 1 0.72 -7.45 -33.79
C MET A 1 -0.06 -7.74 -32.51
N GLU A 2 -0.78 -8.83 -32.48
CA GLU A 2 -1.51 -9.24 -31.28
C GLU A 2 -0.54 -9.91 -30.31
N MET A 3 -0.54 -9.44 -29.08
CA MET A 3 0.16 -10.10 -28.00
C MET A 3 -0.71 -11.20 -27.40
N ASN A 4 -0.19 -12.41 -27.31
CA ASN A 4 -0.85 -13.46 -26.55
C ASN A 4 -0.50 -13.33 -25.06
N ILE A 5 -1.14 -14.13 -24.22
CA ILE A 5 -0.92 -14.09 -22.77
C ILE A 5 0.55 -14.37 -22.41
N GLY A 6 1.20 -15.30 -23.09
CA GLY A 6 2.61 -15.61 -22.89
C GLY A 6 3.52 -14.41 -23.18
N ASP A 7 3.25 -13.70 -24.26
CA ASP A 7 4.00 -12.49 -24.62
C ASP A 7 3.78 -11.37 -23.60
N MET A 8 2.57 -11.23 -23.10
CA MET A 8 2.26 -10.25 -22.06
C MET A 8 3.01 -10.55 -20.76
N VAL A 9 3.04 -11.82 -20.34
CA VAL A 9 3.78 -12.24 -19.14
C VAL A 9 5.28 -12.01 -19.34
N ALA A 10 5.82 -12.34 -20.51
CA ALA A 10 7.23 -12.10 -20.83
C ALA A 10 7.56 -10.60 -20.81
N ALA A 11 6.69 -9.76 -21.36
CA ALA A 11 6.87 -8.32 -21.36
C ALA A 11 6.85 -7.75 -19.93
N MET A 12 5.96 -8.23 -19.08
CA MET A 12 5.91 -7.85 -17.66
C MET A 12 7.17 -8.30 -16.92
N ALA A 13 7.62 -9.53 -17.16
CA ALA A 13 8.84 -10.05 -16.55
C ALA A 13 10.07 -9.25 -16.99
N ALA A 14 10.19 -8.92 -18.27
CA ALA A 14 11.27 -8.08 -18.78
C ALA A 14 11.24 -6.68 -18.18
N ARG A 15 10.06 -6.09 -18.02
CA ARG A 15 9.89 -4.79 -17.36
C ARG A 15 10.34 -4.87 -15.90
N ASN A 16 9.93 -5.92 -15.18
CA ASN A 16 10.34 -6.12 -13.80
C ASN A 16 11.83 -6.30 -13.66
N GLU A 17 12.47 -7.03 -14.58
CA GLU A 17 13.93 -7.16 -14.59
C GLU A 17 14.65 -5.84 -14.84
N ALA A 18 14.10 -4.99 -15.71
CA ALA A 18 14.65 -3.66 -15.94
C ALA A 18 14.66 -2.81 -14.65
N PHE A 19 13.61 -2.97 -13.82
CA PHE A 19 13.55 -2.33 -12.49
C PHE A 19 14.35 -3.09 -11.44
N ARG A 20 14.53 -4.40 -11.60
CA ARG A 20 15.33 -5.24 -10.71
C ARG A 20 16.84 -5.09 -10.90
N GLY A 21 17.29 -4.40 -11.94
CA GLY A 21 18.63 -3.85 -11.93
C GLY A 21 18.81 -2.97 -10.71
N ASN A 22 17.68 -2.53 -10.12
CA ASN A 22 17.59 -1.84 -8.84
C ASN A 22 16.91 -2.79 -7.84
N GLU A 23 17.64 -3.22 -6.84
CA GLU A 23 17.09 -4.08 -5.79
C GLU A 23 16.05 -3.35 -4.96
N GLN A 24 15.16 -4.09 -4.34
CA GLN A 24 14.24 -3.54 -3.36
C GLN A 24 14.98 -3.12 -2.10
N VAL A 25 14.53 -2.04 -1.48
CA VAL A 25 15.07 -1.55 -0.20
C VAL A 25 14.39 -2.32 0.94
N PRO A 26 15.12 -3.18 1.69
CA PRO A 26 14.49 -4.06 2.67
C PRO A 26 13.65 -3.34 3.73
N GLU A 27 14.11 -2.20 4.23
CA GLU A 27 13.38 -1.42 5.24
C GLU A 27 12.05 -0.89 4.69
N LYS A 28 12.02 -0.54 3.42
CA LYS A 28 10.81 -0.04 2.76
C LYS A 28 9.81 -1.15 2.51
N VAL A 29 10.30 -2.31 2.09
CA VAL A 29 9.46 -3.52 1.92
C VAL A 29 8.87 -3.95 3.25
N GLU A 30 9.66 -3.95 4.32
CA GLU A 30 9.20 -4.27 5.66
C GLU A 30 8.12 -3.28 6.13
N ALA A 31 8.34 -1.99 5.92
CA ALA A 31 7.35 -0.96 6.24
C ALA A 31 6.04 -1.19 5.50
N TYR A 32 6.11 -1.48 4.21
CA TYR A 32 4.94 -1.80 3.39
C TYR A 32 4.19 -3.02 3.93
N ASN A 33 4.90 -4.09 4.27
CA ASN A 33 4.30 -5.30 4.80
C ASN A 33 3.61 -5.06 6.15
N LYS A 34 4.22 -4.26 7.03
CA LYS A 34 3.60 -3.87 8.30
C LYS A 34 2.36 -3.00 8.09
N LEU A 35 2.39 -2.09 7.12
CA LEU A 35 1.22 -1.29 6.76
C LEU A 35 0.05 -2.19 6.35
N LYS A 36 0.31 -3.22 5.54
CA LYS A 36 -0.74 -4.17 5.15
C LYS A 36 -1.31 -4.92 6.36
N GLU A 37 -0.47 -5.36 7.29
CA GLU A 37 -0.92 -6.04 8.50
C GLU A 37 -1.82 -5.14 9.34
N HIS A 38 -1.43 -3.89 9.54
CA HIS A 38 -2.24 -2.93 10.29
C HIS A 38 -3.57 -2.63 9.58
N ALA A 39 -3.52 -2.43 8.26
CA ALA A 39 -4.72 -2.15 7.48
C ALA A 39 -5.71 -3.33 7.56
N ALA A 40 -5.24 -4.56 7.44
CA ALA A 40 -6.08 -5.73 7.54
C ALA A 40 -6.73 -5.84 8.93
N ALA A 41 -5.97 -5.57 9.99
CA ALA A 41 -6.50 -5.62 11.36
C ALA A 41 -7.55 -4.52 11.59
N ILE A 42 -7.29 -3.30 11.15
CA ILE A 42 -8.24 -2.19 11.25
C ILE A 42 -9.49 -2.48 10.43
N GLY A 43 -9.31 -2.93 9.19
CA GLY A 43 -10.42 -3.25 8.30
C GLY A 43 -11.34 -4.32 8.88
N LYS A 44 -10.79 -5.30 9.57
CA LYS A 44 -11.55 -6.35 10.23
C LYS A 44 -12.40 -5.81 11.38
N VAL A 45 -11.81 -4.97 12.23
CA VAL A 45 -12.49 -4.43 13.40
C VAL A 45 -13.57 -3.43 13.01
N LEU A 46 -13.28 -2.53 12.08
CA LEU A 46 -14.18 -1.47 11.65
C LEU A 46 -15.04 -1.86 10.45
N ARG A 47 -14.86 -3.04 9.89
CA ARG A 47 -15.47 -3.46 8.63
C ARG A 47 -15.22 -2.42 7.53
N ALA A 48 -13.99 -1.91 7.49
CA ALA A 48 -13.57 -0.90 6.54
C ALA A 48 -12.84 -1.54 5.37
N PRO A 49 -13.19 -1.21 4.12
CA PRO A 49 -12.44 -1.69 2.97
C PRO A 49 -11.01 -1.14 2.99
N TRP A 50 -10.08 -1.95 2.55
CA TRP A 50 -8.69 -1.54 2.43
C TRP A 50 -8.09 -2.15 1.18
N TYR A 51 -6.99 -1.55 0.71
CA TYR A 51 -6.30 -1.99 -0.50
C TYR A 51 -4.81 -1.77 -0.35
N ALA A 52 -4.04 -2.65 -0.97
CA ALA A 52 -2.58 -2.52 -1.05
C ALA A 52 -2.13 -2.83 -2.47
N ASP A 53 -1.13 -2.10 -2.94
CA ASP A 53 -0.51 -2.34 -4.24
C ASP A 53 0.16 -3.69 -4.29
N ASP A 54 0.28 -4.23 -5.50
CA ASP A 54 1.23 -5.31 -5.76
C ASP A 54 2.63 -4.70 -5.91
N LEU A 55 3.47 -4.93 -4.92
CA LEU A 55 4.82 -4.39 -4.85
C LEU A 55 5.68 -4.77 -6.06
N GLU A 56 5.43 -5.93 -6.65
CA GLU A 56 6.21 -6.42 -7.78
C GLU A 56 5.92 -5.68 -9.08
N LEU A 57 4.76 -5.03 -9.16
CA LEU A 57 4.31 -4.36 -10.39
C LEU A 57 4.65 -2.86 -10.43
N TRP A 58 5.04 -2.26 -9.31
CA TRP A 58 5.21 -0.82 -9.23
C TRP A 58 6.67 -0.41 -9.12
N GLU A 59 7.01 0.73 -9.72
CA GLU A 59 8.39 1.17 -9.91
C GLU A 59 9.10 1.56 -8.62
N GLN A 60 8.69 2.64 -8.01
CA GLN A 60 9.41 3.18 -6.86
C GLN A 60 8.55 3.33 -5.62
N ASN A 61 7.31 3.73 -5.80
CA ASN A 61 6.41 4.00 -4.69
C ASN A 61 5.32 2.94 -4.63
N THR A 62 4.91 2.61 -3.42
CA THR A 62 3.76 1.74 -3.19
C THR A 62 2.90 2.34 -2.09
N PHE A 63 1.67 1.90 -1.98
CA PHE A 63 0.76 2.45 -0.98
C PHE A 63 -0.20 1.39 -0.44
N VAL A 64 -0.72 1.72 0.74
CA VAL A 64 -1.84 1.00 1.36
C VAL A 64 -2.87 2.05 1.74
N TYR A 65 -4.15 1.82 1.45
CA TYR A 65 -5.19 2.73 1.92
C TYR A 65 -6.30 1.99 2.65
N ILE A 66 -6.98 2.73 3.51
CA ILE A 66 -8.16 2.29 4.23
C ILE A 66 -9.28 3.31 4.01
N ASP A 67 -10.47 2.81 3.71
CA ASP A 67 -11.67 3.64 3.56
C ASP A 67 -12.49 3.56 4.86
N PHE A 68 -12.34 4.58 5.72
CA PHE A 68 -13.06 4.64 6.99
C PHE A 68 -14.50 5.11 6.77
N PRO A 69 -15.48 4.46 7.42
CA PRO A 69 -16.85 4.97 7.39
C PRO A 69 -16.93 6.34 8.08
N LEU A 70 -17.78 7.20 7.59
CA LEU A 70 -18.03 8.51 8.19
C LEU A 70 -19.33 8.49 9.00
N PRO A 71 -19.36 9.15 10.17
CA PRO A 71 -18.24 9.85 10.82
C PRO A 71 -17.17 8.86 11.30
N VAL A 72 -15.92 9.30 11.24
CA VAL A 72 -14.82 8.46 11.70
C VAL A 72 -14.85 8.41 13.22
N ASN A 73 -14.97 7.20 13.77
CA ASN A 73 -14.96 6.97 15.20
C ASN A 73 -13.77 6.09 15.56
N ILE A 74 -12.76 6.65 16.19
CA ILE A 74 -11.53 5.96 16.57
C ILE A 74 -11.36 5.97 18.10
N LEU A 75 -12.42 5.58 18.83
CA LEU A 75 -12.38 5.52 20.29
C LEU A 75 -11.61 4.30 20.80
N ASN A 76 -11.36 3.31 19.94
CA ASN A 76 -10.61 2.12 20.29
C ASN A 76 -9.11 2.43 20.31
N ASP A 77 -8.48 2.26 21.48
CA ASP A 77 -7.05 2.52 21.65
C ASP A 77 -6.17 1.66 20.76
N SER A 78 -6.57 0.40 20.52
CA SER A 78 -5.85 -0.49 19.62
C SER A 78 -5.84 0.05 18.19
N ILE A 79 -6.97 0.55 17.70
CA ILE A 79 -7.06 1.14 16.37
C ILE A 79 -6.21 2.41 16.28
N ARG A 80 -6.28 3.29 17.28
CA ARG A 80 -5.45 4.50 17.32
C ARG A 80 -3.97 4.16 17.33
N GLY A 81 -3.57 3.16 18.09
CA GLY A 81 -2.18 2.70 18.14
C GLY A 81 -1.70 2.19 16.79
N ARG A 82 -2.54 1.44 16.08
CA ARG A 82 -2.21 0.96 14.73
C ARG A 82 -2.08 2.09 13.73
N ILE A 83 -3.01 3.05 13.76
CA ILE A 83 -2.95 4.22 12.86
C ILE A 83 -1.68 5.03 13.15
N ALA A 84 -1.35 5.27 14.41
CA ALA A 84 -0.12 5.98 14.78
C ALA A 84 1.12 5.26 14.26
N GLU A 85 1.16 3.94 14.34
CA GLU A 85 2.27 3.15 13.80
C GLU A 85 2.34 3.25 12.28
N MET A 86 1.20 3.18 11.59
CA MET A 86 1.13 3.34 10.14
C MET A 86 1.64 4.71 9.69
N VAL A 87 1.31 5.76 10.43
CA VAL A 87 1.81 7.12 10.16
C VAL A 87 3.34 7.16 10.28
N ARG A 88 3.90 6.48 11.27
CA ARG A 88 5.36 6.40 11.42
C ARG A 88 6.04 5.61 10.32
N LEU A 89 5.40 4.54 9.84
CA LEU A 89 5.96 3.67 8.81
C LEU A 89 5.91 4.28 7.41
N ALA A 90 4.93 5.15 7.16
CA ALA A 90 4.73 5.77 5.85
C ALA A 90 5.63 6.98 5.65
N ASP A 91 6.06 7.18 4.42
CA ASP A 91 6.78 8.41 4.03
C ASP A 91 5.81 9.57 3.79
N MET A 92 4.57 9.25 3.42
CA MET A 92 3.54 10.26 3.18
C MET A 92 2.18 9.68 3.52
N VAL A 93 1.34 10.50 4.13
CA VAL A 93 -0.05 10.16 4.43
C VAL A 93 -0.95 11.19 3.78
N THR A 94 -1.94 10.73 3.03
CA THR A 94 -2.92 11.62 2.41
C THR A 94 -4.33 11.23 2.85
N LEU A 95 -5.20 12.23 2.89
CA LEU A 95 -6.60 12.07 3.26
C LEU A 95 -7.47 12.56 2.11
N ALA A 96 -8.48 11.79 1.76
CA ALA A 96 -9.44 12.19 0.75
C ALA A 96 -10.82 11.63 1.08
N GLU A 97 -11.87 12.34 0.68
CA GLU A 97 -13.22 11.79 0.73
C GLU A 97 -13.48 11.03 -0.58
N VAL A 98 -13.88 9.76 -0.45
CA VAL A 98 -14.20 8.91 -1.59
C VAL A 98 -15.52 8.20 -1.30
N ARG A 99 -16.55 8.55 -2.06
CA ARG A 99 -17.89 7.93 -1.96
C ARG A 99 -18.46 7.93 -0.53
N GLY A 100 -18.32 9.06 0.18
CA GLY A 100 -18.82 9.20 1.55
C GLY A 100 -17.98 8.51 2.60
N ARG A 101 -16.77 8.10 2.27
CA ARG A 101 -15.80 7.51 3.21
C ARG A 101 -14.54 8.37 3.24
N LEU A 102 -13.84 8.32 4.37
CA LEU A 102 -12.54 8.95 4.50
C LEU A 102 -11.46 7.95 4.08
N ARG A 103 -10.79 8.22 2.98
CA ARG A 103 -9.65 7.41 2.53
C ARG A 103 -8.36 7.96 3.12
N MET A 104 -7.70 7.16 3.95
CA MET A 104 -6.32 7.42 4.37
C MET A 104 -5.39 6.57 3.53
N THR A 105 -4.49 7.22 2.82
CA THR A 105 -3.49 6.54 1.99
C THR A 105 -2.11 6.71 2.62
N PHE A 106 -1.44 5.58 2.84
CA PHE A 106 -0.10 5.52 3.42
C PHE A 106 0.87 5.10 2.32
N THR A 107 1.72 6.01 1.90
CA THR A 107 2.65 5.78 0.80
C THR A 107 4.04 5.48 1.33
N VAL A 108 4.66 4.43 0.80
CA VAL A 108 6.07 4.10 1.03
C VAL A 108 6.82 4.40 -0.25
N ALA A 109 7.69 5.40 -0.17
CA ALA A 109 8.46 5.89 -1.32
C ALA A 109 9.77 5.14 -1.47
N ARG A 110 10.26 5.07 -2.71
CA ARG A 110 11.59 4.54 -3.02
C ARG A 110 11.78 3.09 -2.57
N VAL A 111 10.76 2.28 -2.80
CA VAL A 111 10.81 0.85 -2.48
C VAL A 111 11.88 0.14 -3.30
N TRP A 112 12.11 0.60 -4.52
CA TRP A 112 13.18 0.11 -5.40
C TRP A 112 14.39 1.04 -5.31
N LYS A 113 15.57 0.46 -5.19
CA LYS A 113 16.82 1.21 -5.30
C LYS A 113 16.96 1.77 -6.71
N GLU A 114 17.45 2.98 -6.78
CA GLU A 114 17.80 3.59 -8.06
C GLU A 114 19.08 2.99 -8.65
#